data_f0943e974bcdf34d31edb38acb8b7f47
#
_entry.id   f0943e974bcdf34d31edb38acb8b7f47
#
_cell.length_a   1.000
_cell.length_b   1.000
_cell.length_c   1.000
_cell.angle_alpha   90.00
_cell.angle_beta   90.00
_cell.angle_gamma   90.00
#
_symmetry.space_group_name_H-M   'P 1'
#
loop_
_entity.id
_entity.type
_entity.pdbx_description
1 polymer ?
#
loop_
_entity_poly.entity_id
_entity_poly.type
_entity_poly.pdbx_seq_one_letter_code
_entity_poly.pdbx_strand_id
1 'polypeptide(L)'
;MSRLLAFAAACAFSGACAALPPHKLSLTYDVSYNGIVAAELTEILRHDGKTFSLSSEGRGKGIGALLYHGAAKRSCRGEITSAGLRPLEYRDQRGDKAPAVARFDWTQNTLTQEHDGKNETTAMVLPLQDRLSFLYNYAFQSAPDLRPGKEIKVTLTDGKGLTRFRYKVAGTELLKTPAGELETVHLVKQRENKDDKGTELWFASDRDYLPVRILVVEKDGVRIDQMLTRIEN
;
A
#
# COMPACT_ATOMS: atom_id res chain seq x y z
N MET A 1 -64.24 -24.17 -9.07
CA MET A 1 -63.56 -22.94 -9.51
C MET A 1 -62.51 -22.58 -8.46
N SER A 2 -61.29 -23.13 -8.57
CA SER A 2 -60.21 -22.91 -7.61
C SER A 2 -59.24 -21.90 -8.19
N ARG A 3 -59.05 -20.76 -7.50
CA ARG A 3 -58.07 -19.72 -7.84
C ARG A 3 -56.75 -20.05 -7.15
N LEU A 4 -55.71 -20.42 -7.91
CA LEU A 4 -54.35 -20.49 -7.42
C LEU A 4 -53.78 -19.05 -7.34
N LEU A 5 -53.42 -18.62 -6.14
CA LEU A 5 -52.60 -17.41 -5.92
C LEU A 5 -51.14 -17.81 -6.02
N ALA A 6 -50.46 -17.32 -7.06
CA ALA A 6 -48.99 -17.41 -7.19
C ALA A 6 -48.35 -16.32 -6.35
N PHE A 7 -47.63 -16.70 -5.33
CA PHE A 7 -46.77 -15.79 -4.52
C PHE A 7 -45.42 -15.64 -5.24
N ALA A 8 -45.18 -14.48 -5.84
CA ALA A 8 -43.91 -14.13 -6.39
C ALA A 8 -43.01 -13.63 -5.25
N ALA A 9 -42.04 -14.44 -4.82
CA ALA A 9 -40.98 -14.02 -3.89
C ALA A 9 -39.96 -13.15 -4.63
N ALA A 10 -40.03 -11.84 -4.39
CA ALA A 10 -38.99 -10.91 -4.85
C ALA A 10 -37.75 -11.07 -3.95
N CYS A 11 -36.72 -11.77 -4.43
CA CYS A 11 -35.41 -11.79 -3.80
C CYS A 11 -34.77 -10.41 -4.01
N ALA A 12 -34.79 -9.57 -2.97
CA ALA A 12 -33.99 -8.35 -2.92
C ALA A 12 -32.52 -8.75 -2.77
N PHE A 13 -31.77 -8.69 -3.86
CA PHE A 13 -30.32 -8.73 -3.83
C PHE A 13 -29.84 -7.42 -3.17
N SER A 14 -29.62 -7.45 -1.86
CA SER A 14 -28.87 -6.40 -1.18
C SER A 14 -27.42 -6.52 -1.63
N GLY A 15 -27.02 -5.74 -2.65
CA GLY A 15 -25.65 -5.57 -3.02
C GLY A 15 -24.90 -5.01 -1.79
N ALA A 16 -24.03 -5.82 -1.18
CA ALA A 16 -23.13 -5.35 -0.15
C ALA A 16 -22.21 -4.32 -0.82
N CYS A 17 -22.49 -3.03 -0.60
CA CYS A 17 -21.56 -1.97 -0.93
C CYS A 17 -20.38 -2.17 0.03
N ALA A 18 -19.19 -2.50 -0.48
CA ALA A 18 -18.00 -2.57 0.36
C ALA A 18 -17.85 -1.22 1.08
N ALA A 19 -17.87 -1.25 2.40
CA ALA A 19 -17.69 -0.04 3.19
C ALA A 19 -16.25 0.42 3.00
N LEU A 20 -16.04 1.74 2.88
CA LEU A 20 -14.70 2.32 2.88
C LEU A 20 -14.09 2.16 4.29
N PRO A 21 -12.75 2.09 4.41
CA PRO A 21 -12.09 2.07 5.71
C PRO A 21 -12.48 3.30 6.56
N PRO A 22 -12.20 3.34 7.86
CA PRO A 22 -12.47 4.50 8.71
C PRO A 22 -11.87 5.79 8.13
N HIS A 23 -12.59 6.92 8.26
CA HIS A 23 -12.16 8.23 7.74
C HIS A 23 -10.78 8.69 8.22
N LYS A 24 -10.36 8.19 9.37
CA LYS A 24 -9.02 8.34 9.92
C LYS A 24 -8.56 6.99 10.45
N LEU A 25 -7.35 6.60 10.11
CA LEU A 25 -6.75 5.35 10.54
C LEU A 25 -5.27 5.58 10.79
N SER A 26 -4.75 5.08 11.91
CA SER A 26 -3.33 5.09 12.24
C SER A 26 -2.82 3.66 12.39
N LEU A 27 -1.78 3.32 11.65
CA LEU A 27 -1.11 2.03 11.68
C LEU A 27 0.31 2.22 12.19
N THR A 28 0.70 1.47 13.22
CA THR A 28 2.06 1.47 13.75
C THR A 28 2.73 0.14 13.43
N TYR A 29 3.98 0.19 13.01
CA TYR A 29 4.78 -0.99 12.66
C TYR A 29 6.13 -0.96 13.37
N ASP A 30 6.60 -2.13 13.77
CA ASP A 30 8.03 -2.33 14.01
C ASP A 30 8.72 -2.69 12.68
N VAL A 31 9.87 -2.08 12.45
CA VAL A 31 10.73 -2.37 11.29
C VAL A 31 11.99 -3.03 11.81
N SER A 32 12.17 -4.29 11.45
CA SER A 32 13.35 -5.07 11.83
C SER A 32 14.34 -5.21 10.67
N TYR A 33 15.60 -5.28 11.02
CA TYR A 33 16.73 -5.57 10.15
C TYR A 33 17.36 -6.88 10.61
N ASN A 34 17.30 -7.92 9.79
CA ASN A 34 17.70 -9.28 10.13
C ASN A 34 17.13 -9.79 11.48
N GLY A 35 15.85 -9.49 11.74
CA GLY A 35 15.13 -9.90 12.94
C GLY A 35 15.34 -8.99 14.16
N ILE A 36 16.19 -7.97 14.10
CA ILE A 36 16.40 -7.00 15.18
C ILE A 36 15.57 -5.75 14.88
N VAL A 37 14.65 -5.38 15.78
CA VAL A 37 13.87 -4.14 15.65
C VAL A 37 14.79 -2.93 15.68
N ALA A 38 14.80 -2.16 14.59
CA ALA A 38 15.67 -1.02 14.39
C ALA A 38 14.91 0.31 14.24
N ALA A 39 13.61 0.25 13.89
CA ALA A 39 12.80 1.45 13.74
C ALA A 39 11.33 1.17 14.07
N GLU A 40 10.60 2.23 14.33
CA GLU A 40 9.14 2.27 14.38
C GLU A 40 8.66 3.15 13.25
N LEU A 41 7.60 2.70 12.57
CA LEU A 41 6.95 3.42 11.48
C LEU A 41 5.49 3.67 11.85
N THR A 42 5.05 4.91 11.74
CA THR A 42 3.64 5.28 11.89
C THR A 42 3.10 5.76 10.54
N GLU A 43 2.00 5.18 10.11
CA GLU A 43 1.29 5.56 8.90
C GLU A 43 -0.11 6.06 9.25
N ILE A 44 -0.51 7.21 8.71
CA ILE A 44 -1.81 7.80 8.95
C ILE A 44 -2.52 7.97 7.62
N LEU A 45 -3.65 7.31 7.49
CA LEU A 45 -4.62 7.50 6.40
C LEU A 45 -5.73 8.45 6.88
N ARG A 46 -6.10 9.42 6.03
CA ARG A 46 -7.32 10.22 6.17
C ARG A 46 -8.02 10.30 4.84
N HIS A 47 -9.35 10.28 4.84
CA HIS A 47 -10.15 10.47 3.65
C HIS A 47 -11.55 11.00 3.98
N ASP A 48 -12.19 11.62 2.98
CA ASP A 48 -13.57 12.11 3.03
C ASP A 48 -14.54 11.34 2.10
N GLY A 49 -14.06 10.20 1.56
CA GLY A 49 -14.76 9.41 0.56
C GLY A 49 -14.54 9.86 -0.89
N LYS A 50 -13.93 11.02 -1.12
CA LYS A 50 -13.59 11.56 -2.45
C LYS A 50 -12.11 11.79 -2.62
N THR A 51 -11.47 12.29 -1.58
CA THR A 51 -10.02 12.56 -1.54
C THR A 51 -9.38 11.79 -0.39
N PHE A 52 -8.08 11.54 -0.51
CA PHE A 52 -7.29 10.91 0.54
C PHE A 52 -5.98 11.64 0.78
N SER A 53 -5.46 11.46 1.97
CA SER A 53 -4.09 11.77 2.36
C SER A 53 -3.50 10.62 3.16
N LEU A 54 -2.27 10.25 2.82
CA LEU A 54 -1.45 9.28 3.52
C LEU A 54 -0.17 9.97 3.99
N SER A 55 0.24 9.71 5.21
CA SER A 55 1.55 10.09 5.73
C SER A 55 2.21 8.89 6.39
N SER A 56 3.51 8.77 6.25
CA SER A 56 4.34 7.69 6.79
C SER A 56 5.57 8.32 7.41
N GLU A 57 5.80 8.11 8.70
CA GLU A 57 6.98 8.63 9.42
C GLU A 57 7.67 7.49 10.16
N GLY A 58 8.92 7.23 9.78
CA GLY A 58 9.78 6.24 10.41
C GLY A 58 10.85 6.89 11.29
N ARG A 59 11.03 6.37 12.49
CA ARG A 59 12.06 6.81 13.45
C ARG A 59 12.87 5.63 13.93
N GLY A 60 14.19 5.84 14.09
CA GLY A 60 15.07 4.84 14.69
C GLY A 60 14.60 4.47 16.10
N LYS A 61 14.68 3.17 16.45
CA LYS A 61 14.35 2.61 17.77
C LYS A 61 15.53 1.79 18.29
N GLY A 62 15.80 1.86 19.59
CA GLY A 62 16.93 1.13 20.17
C GLY A 62 18.27 1.49 19.52
N ILE A 63 19.03 0.49 19.09
CA ILE A 63 20.31 0.68 18.39
C ILE A 63 20.15 1.45 17.07
N GLY A 64 19.02 1.30 16.40
CA GLY A 64 18.71 2.02 15.17
C GLY A 64 18.59 3.54 15.37
N ALA A 65 18.22 4.00 16.56
CA ALA A 65 18.18 5.43 16.89
C ALA A 65 19.58 6.07 16.95
N LEU A 66 20.60 5.28 17.26
CA LEU A 66 22.01 5.73 17.29
C LEU A 66 22.63 5.77 15.89
N LEU A 67 22.16 4.88 14.99
CA LEU A 67 22.72 4.72 13.64
C LEU A 67 22.00 5.60 12.61
N TYR A 68 20.73 5.92 12.83
CA TYR A 68 19.89 6.64 11.88
C TYR A 68 19.44 7.99 12.47
N HIS A 69 20.19 9.04 12.16
CA HIS A 69 19.83 10.39 12.56
C HIS A 69 18.80 10.97 11.58
N GLY A 70 17.64 11.35 12.09
CA GLY A 70 16.54 11.94 11.32
C GLY A 70 15.39 10.96 11.03
N ALA A 71 14.28 11.50 10.58
CA ALA A 71 13.10 10.74 10.22
C ALA A 71 13.06 10.43 8.72
N ALA A 72 12.56 9.24 8.38
CA ALA A 72 12.14 8.95 7.02
C ALA A 72 10.66 9.34 6.90
N LYS A 73 10.33 10.31 6.05
CA LYS A 73 8.96 10.81 5.87
C LYS A 73 8.50 10.57 4.45
N ARG A 74 7.31 10.01 4.31
CA ARG A 74 6.62 9.90 3.02
C ARG A 74 5.23 10.46 3.17
N SER A 75 4.71 11.05 2.10
CA SER A 75 3.32 11.44 2.04
C SER A 75 2.78 11.25 0.63
N CYS A 76 1.49 10.96 0.55
CA CYS A 76 0.76 10.91 -0.70
C CYS A 76 -0.62 11.54 -0.49
N ARG A 77 -1.11 12.25 -1.49
CA ARG A 77 -2.49 12.75 -1.53
C ARG A 77 -3.06 12.56 -2.92
N GLY A 78 -4.37 12.41 -2.99
CA GLY A 78 -5.04 12.17 -4.26
C GLY A 78 -6.54 12.00 -4.12
N GLU A 79 -7.11 11.34 -5.10
CA GLU A 79 -8.54 11.10 -5.23
C GLU A 79 -8.87 9.63 -5.03
N ILE A 80 -10.08 9.36 -4.54
CA ILE A 80 -10.65 8.03 -4.43
C ILE A 80 -11.55 7.83 -5.65
N THR A 81 -11.32 6.73 -6.36
CA THR A 81 -12.09 6.34 -7.54
C THR A 81 -12.67 4.94 -7.36
N SER A 82 -13.53 4.50 -8.25
CA SER A 82 -14.04 3.12 -8.26
C SER A 82 -12.94 2.06 -8.46
N ALA A 83 -11.79 2.46 -9.06
CA ALA A 83 -10.63 1.60 -9.26
C ALA A 83 -9.63 1.62 -8.08
N GLY A 84 -9.93 2.37 -7.02
CA GLY A 84 -9.07 2.58 -5.87
C GLY A 84 -8.48 3.98 -5.79
N LEU A 85 -7.29 4.11 -5.21
CA LEU A 85 -6.61 5.38 -5.02
C LEU A 85 -5.98 5.89 -6.31
N ARG A 86 -6.16 7.17 -6.61
CA ARG A 86 -5.56 7.90 -7.72
C ARG A 86 -4.65 9.00 -7.17
N PRO A 87 -3.32 8.78 -7.06
CA PRO A 87 -2.40 9.75 -6.49
C PRO A 87 -2.31 11.00 -7.37
N LEU A 88 -2.20 12.18 -6.73
CA LEU A 88 -1.92 13.47 -7.37
C LEU A 88 -0.53 13.98 -7.03
N GLU A 89 -0.07 13.72 -5.81
CA GLU A 89 1.27 14.10 -5.38
C GLU A 89 1.81 13.08 -4.37
N TYR A 90 3.06 12.70 -4.55
CA TYR A 90 3.83 11.86 -3.63
C TYR A 90 5.14 12.56 -3.27
N ARG A 91 5.59 12.41 -2.01
CA ARG A 91 6.86 12.93 -1.48
C ARG A 91 7.58 11.86 -0.67
N ASP A 92 8.90 11.76 -0.83
CA ASP A 92 9.79 10.92 -0.01
C ASP A 92 10.98 11.77 0.47
N GLN A 93 11.08 11.98 1.77
CA GLN A 93 12.14 12.73 2.43
C GLN A 93 12.94 11.83 3.36
N ARG A 94 14.25 11.90 3.30
CA ARG A 94 15.20 11.14 4.11
C ARG A 94 16.09 12.09 4.91
N GLY A 95 15.88 12.15 6.23
CA GLY A 95 16.55 13.12 7.10
C GLY A 95 16.27 14.55 6.64
N ASP A 96 17.32 15.38 6.60
CA ASP A 96 17.23 16.81 6.24
C ASP A 96 17.36 17.08 4.72
N LYS A 97 17.43 16.03 3.90
CA LYS A 97 17.52 16.18 2.44
C LYS A 97 16.21 16.73 1.87
N ALA A 98 16.33 17.46 0.76
CA ALA A 98 15.17 17.85 0.00
C ALA A 98 14.35 16.61 -0.41
N PRO A 99 13.01 16.65 -0.35
CA PRO A 99 12.19 15.51 -0.74
C PRO A 99 12.30 15.23 -2.23
N ALA A 100 12.27 13.96 -2.60
CA ALA A 100 11.89 13.56 -3.94
C ALA A 100 10.37 13.70 -4.08
N VAL A 101 9.90 14.29 -5.18
CA VAL A 101 8.47 14.59 -5.40
C VAL A 101 8.02 14.00 -6.72
N ALA A 102 6.86 13.36 -6.74
CA ALA A 102 6.18 12.97 -7.97
C ALA A 102 4.82 13.67 -8.04
N ARG A 103 4.52 14.35 -9.17
CA ARG A 103 3.21 14.95 -9.45
C ARG A 103 2.59 14.28 -10.64
N PHE A 104 1.33 13.88 -10.49
CA PHE A 104 0.57 13.14 -11.49
C PHE A 104 -0.46 14.07 -12.14
N ASP A 105 -0.32 14.32 -13.41
CA ASP A 105 -1.35 14.99 -14.21
C ASP A 105 -2.10 13.94 -15.05
N TRP A 106 -3.23 13.50 -14.51
CA TRP A 106 -4.08 12.51 -15.16
C TRP A 106 -4.81 13.04 -16.40
N THR A 107 -4.97 14.35 -16.50
CA THR A 107 -5.60 14.99 -17.67
C THR A 107 -4.66 14.99 -18.87
N GLN A 108 -3.39 15.32 -18.61
CA GLN A 108 -2.34 15.35 -19.63
C GLN A 108 -1.64 14.00 -19.79
N ASN A 109 -1.96 13.03 -18.92
CA ASN A 109 -1.28 11.72 -18.85
C ASN A 109 0.25 11.85 -18.67
N THR A 110 0.67 12.78 -17.80
CA THR A 110 2.09 13.04 -17.51
C THR A 110 2.43 12.91 -16.05
N LEU A 111 3.65 12.46 -15.77
CA LEU A 111 4.28 12.39 -14.45
C LEU A 111 5.47 13.33 -14.42
N THR A 112 5.47 14.28 -13.48
CA THR A 112 6.62 15.14 -13.20
C THR A 112 7.33 14.66 -11.95
N GLN A 113 8.65 14.43 -12.04
CA GLN A 113 9.48 13.98 -10.93
C GLN A 113 10.56 15.01 -10.63
N GLU A 114 10.68 15.42 -9.37
CA GLU A 114 11.66 16.39 -8.88
C GLU A 114 12.52 15.73 -7.81
N HIS A 115 13.82 15.65 -8.03
CA HIS A 115 14.77 15.10 -7.05
C HIS A 115 16.20 15.56 -7.35
N ASP A 116 17.00 15.76 -6.34
CA ASP A 116 18.42 16.07 -6.44
C ASP A 116 18.71 17.23 -7.45
N GLY A 117 17.83 18.26 -7.47
CA GLY A 117 17.92 19.42 -8.38
C GLY A 117 17.46 19.15 -9.83
N LYS A 118 17.01 17.94 -10.14
CA LYS A 118 16.43 17.56 -11.45
C LYS A 118 14.92 17.73 -11.43
N ASN A 119 14.37 18.05 -12.59
CA ASN A 119 12.93 18.10 -12.83
C ASN A 119 12.65 17.47 -14.19
N GLU A 120 11.97 16.32 -14.20
CA GLU A 120 11.73 15.53 -15.41
C GLU A 120 10.24 15.26 -15.55
N THR A 121 9.68 15.51 -16.74
CA THR A 121 8.29 15.19 -17.07
C THR A 121 8.27 14.11 -18.15
N THR A 122 7.54 13.02 -17.87
CA THR A 122 7.41 11.88 -18.78
C THR A 122 5.95 11.49 -18.96
N ALA A 123 5.61 10.74 -20.00
CA ALA A 123 4.30 10.12 -20.12
C ALA A 123 4.10 9.06 -19.03
N MET A 124 2.89 8.95 -18.50
CA MET A 124 2.54 7.91 -17.52
C MET A 124 2.56 6.52 -18.15
N VAL A 125 3.03 5.53 -17.41
CA VAL A 125 3.01 4.11 -17.77
C VAL A 125 2.02 3.40 -16.86
N LEU A 126 0.80 3.19 -17.33
CA LEU A 126 -0.29 2.61 -16.56
C LEU A 126 -0.17 1.08 -16.43
N PRO A 127 -0.70 0.48 -15.35
CA PRO A 127 -1.20 1.14 -14.13
C PRO A 127 -0.06 1.75 -13.31
N LEU A 128 -0.23 3.01 -12.88
CA LEU A 128 0.78 3.79 -12.17
C LEU A 128 0.30 4.16 -10.77
N GLN A 129 1.17 3.94 -9.79
CA GLN A 129 0.98 4.32 -8.38
C GLN A 129 2.30 4.87 -7.82
N ASP A 130 2.27 5.46 -6.63
CA ASP A 130 3.45 5.64 -5.81
C ASP A 130 3.61 4.50 -4.79
N ARG A 131 4.78 4.43 -4.17
CA ARG A 131 5.11 3.36 -3.22
C ARG A 131 4.27 3.36 -1.94
N LEU A 132 3.59 4.45 -1.59
CA LEU A 132 2.75 4.53 -0.41
C LEU A 132 1.29 4.26 -0.75
N SER A 133 0.72 4.94 -1.76
CA SER A 133 -0.67 4.73 -2.16
C SER A 133 -0.95 3.31 -2.65
N PHE A 134 0.01 2.65 -3.30
CA PHE A 134 -0.13 1.26 -3.73
C PHE A 134 -0.49 0.31 -2.59
N LEU A 135 0.11 0.51 -1.41
CA LEU A 135 -0.14 -0.35 -0.24
C LEU A 135 -1.56 -0.24 0.29
N TYR A 136 -2.20 0.92 0.12
CA TYR A 136 -3.57 1.17 0.58
C TYR A 136 -4.61 1.05 -0.54
N ASN A 137 -4.17 0.83 -1.77
CA ASN A 137 -5.06 0.88 -2.94
C ASN A 137 -6.21 -0.15 -2.87
N TYR A 138 -5.93 -1.34 -2.34
CA TYR A 138 -6.94 -2.41 -2.23
C TYR A 138 -8.05 -2.09 -1.22
N ALA A 139 -7.74 -1.30 -0.19
CA ALA A 139 -8.72 -0.85 0.80
C ALA A 139 -9.83 0.05 0.21
N PHE A 140 -9.59 0.62 -0.97
CA PHE A 140 -10.51 1.53 -1.65
C PHE A 140 -11.11 0.94 -2.94
N GLN A 141 -10.84 -0.31 -3.24
CA GLN A 141 -11.46 -1.01 -4.36
C GLN A 141 -12.73 -1.73 -3.88
N SER A 142 -13.83 -1.57 -4.61
CA SER A 142 -15.09 -2.22 -4.26
C SER A 142 -15.05 -3.75 -4.35
N ALA A 143 -14.17 -4.31 -5.18
CA ALA A 143 -13.96 -5.75 -5.33
C ALA A 143 -12.53 -6.03 -5.82
N PRO A 144 -11.53 -6.03 -4.92
CA PRO A 144 -10.16 -6.31 -5.31
C PRO A 144 -10.02 -7.77 -5.77
N ASP A 145 -9.48 -7.97 -6.98
CA ASP A 145 -9.22 -9.31 -7.52
C ASP A 145 -7.87 -9.85 -7.02
N LEU A 146 -7.90 -10.40 -5.82
CA LEU A 146 -6.75 -10.97 -5.12
C LEU A 146 -6.85 -12.50 -4.99
N ARG A 147 -7.44 -13.18 -5.98
CA ARG A 147 -7.55 -14.65 -5.98
C ARG A 147 -6.17 -15.32 -6.11
N PRO A 148 -5.96 -16.47 -5.45
CA PRO A 148 -4.71 -17.23 -5.57
C PRO A 148 -4.31 -17.45 -7.04
N GLY A 149 -3.03 -17.22 -7.35
CA GLY A 149 -2.48 -17.33 -8.69
C GLY A 149 -2.64 -16.08 -9.56
N LYS A 150 -3.44 -15.08 -9.16
CA LYS A 150 -3.59 -13.82 -9.89
C LYS A 150 -2.25 -13.09 -10.00
N GLU A 151 -1.95 -12.60 -11.20
CA GLU A 151 -0.81 -11.71 -11.45
C GLU A 151 -1.27 -10.25 -11.38
N ILE A 152 -0.52 -9.45 -10.63
CA ILE A 152 -0.74 -8.02 -10.46
C ILE A 152 0.47 -7.30 -11.05
N LYS A 153 0.23 -6.46 -12.06
CA LYS A 153 1.25 -5.62 -12.70
C LYS A 153 1.02 -4.18 -12.27
N VAL A 154 2.06 -3.51 -11.83
CA VAL A 154 2.01 -2.10 -11.43
C VAL A 154 3.33 -1.42 -11.72
N THR A 155 3.27 -0.18 -12.17
CA THR A 155 4.42 0.73 -12.23
C THR A 155 4.39 1.59 -10.97
N LEU A 156 5.49 1.62 -10.22
CA LEU A 156 5.60 2.42 -9.00
C LEU A 156 6.65 3.51 -9.17
N THR A 157 6.33 4.72 -8.70
CA THR A 157 7.33 5.77 -8.51
C THR A 157 7.74 5.89 -7.04
N ASP A 158 9.00 6.23 -6.83
CA ASP A 158 9.54 6.67 -5.53
C ASP A 158 9.89 8.17 -5.53
N GLY A 159 9.41 8.91 -6.53
CA GLY A 159 9.72 10.32 -6.74
C GLY A 159 11.00 10.57 -7.54
N LYS A 160 11.82 9.53 -7.79
CA LYS A 160 13.09 9.63 -8.52
C LYS A 160 13.09 8.87 -9.84
N GLY A 161 12.18 7.91 -9.97
CA GLY A 161 12.09 7.08 -11.17
C GLY A 161 10.87 6.19 -11.15
N LEU A 162 10.75 5.39 -12.20
CA LEU A 162 9.67 4.42 -12.40
C LEU A 162 10.25 3.01 -12.37
N THR A 163 9.61 2.12 -11.62
CA THR A 163 9.93 0.70 -11.59
C THR A 163 8.68 -0.11 -11.85
N ARG A 164 8.74 -1.06 -12.77
CA ARG A 164 7.66 -2.02 -13.02
C ARG A 164 7.78 -3.19 -12.07
N PHE A 165 6.68 -3.53 -11.42
CA PHE A 165 6.57 -4.67 -10.53
C PHE A 165 5.53 -5.65 -11.05
N ARG A 166 5.82 -6.93 -10.85
CA ARG A 166 4.88 -8.02 -11.03
C ARG A 166 4.80 -8.77 -9.71
N TYR A 167 3.60 -8.85 -9.16
CA TYR A 167 3.31 -9.67 -7.98
C TYR A 167 2.42 -10.82 -8.38
N LYS A 168 2.58 -11.94 -7.70
CA LYS A 168 1.64 -13.06 -7.79
C LYS A 168 0.97 -13.23 -6.43
N VAL A 169 -0.33 -13.38 -6.42
CA VAL A 169 -1.07 -13.76 -5.22
C VAL A 169 -0.71 -15.22 -4.89
N ALA A 170 0.02 -15.43 -3.81
CA ALA A 170 0.44 -16.76 -3.37
C ALA A 170 -0.73 -17.53 -2.74
N GLY A 171 -1.60 -16.83 -2.01
CA GLY A 171 -2.75 -17.41 -1.33
C GLY A 171 -3.21 -16.56 -0.16
N THR A 172 -3.96 -17.20 0.72
CA THR A 172 -4.41 -16.63 2.00
C THR A 172 -3.78 -17.39 3.15
N GLU A 173 -3.46 -16.69 4.23
CA GLU A 173 -2.94 -17.29 5.45
C GLU A 173 -3.30 -16.49 6.69
N LEU A 174 -3.34 -17.15 7.84
CA LEU A 174 -3.50 -16.50 9.14
C LEU A 174 -2.13 -15.99 9.59
N LEU A 175 -1.97 -14.67 9.65
CA LEU A 175 -0.73 -14.03 10.06
C LEU A 175 -0.81 -13.62 11.54
N LYS A 176 0.14 -14.08 12.35
CA LYS A 176 0.29 -13.62 13.73
C LYS A 176 1.10 -12.35 13.77
N THR A 177 0.52 -11.29 14.32
CA THR A 177 1.16 -9.99 14.52
C THR A 177 1.01 -9.54 15.97
N PRO A 178 1.80 -8.59 16.46
CA PRO A 178 1.55 -7.96 17.76
C PRO A 178 0.17 -7.28 17.88
N ALA A 179 -0.43 -6.87 16.75
CA ALA A 179 -1.79 -6.33 16.70
C ALA A 179 -2.88 -7.41 16.74
N GLY A 180 -2.52 -8.70 16.76
CA GLY A 180 -3.43 -9.84 16.77
C GLY A 180 -3.22 -10.80 15.60
N GLU A 181 -4.05 -11.83 15.52
CA GLU A 181 -4.12 -12.75 14.39
C GLU A 181 -5.04 -12.16 13.33
N LEU A 182 -4.57 -12.10 12.08
CA LEU A 182 -5.26 -11.47 10.95
C LEU A 182 -5.31 -12.44 9.77
N GLU A 183 -6.47 -12.57 9.14
CA GLU A 183 -6.57 -13.27 7.86
C GLU A 183 -5.96 -12.40 6.77
N THR A 184 -4.99 -12.93 6.03
CA THR A 184 -4.24 -12.14 5.06
C THR A 184 -4.23 -12.76 3.67
N VAL A 185 -4.14 -11.89 2.66
CA VAL A 185 -3.76 -12.24 1.30
C VAL A 185 -2.28 -11.93 1.14
N HIS A 186 -1.51 -12.93 0.71
CA HIS A 186 -0.07 -12.85 0.52
C HIS A 186 0.28 -12.65 -0.95
N LEU A 187 1.03 -11.58 -1.24
CA LEU A 187 1.55 -11.25 -2.57
C LEU A 187 3.07 -11.39 -2.58
N VAL A 188 3.60 -12.07 -3.59
CA VAL A 188 5.03 -12.28 -3.78
C VAL A 188 5.49 -11.63 -5.08
N LYS A 189 6.48 -10.73 -5.00
CA LYS A 189 7.10 -10.14 -6.18
C LYS A 189 7.75 -11.21 -7.03
N GLN A 190 7.44 -11.20 -8.32
CA GLN A 190 8.11 -12.03 -9.32
C GLN A 190 9.46 -11.39 -9.63
N ARG A 191 10.56 -12.08 -9.31
CA ARG A 191 11.91 -11.62 -9.61
C ARG A 191 12.23 -11.90 -11.08
N GLU A 192 12.85 -10.95 -11.77
CA GLU A 192 13.26 -11.11 -13.17
C GLU A 192 14.65 -11.77 -13.26
N ASN A 193 15.47 -11.58 -12.23
CA ASN A 193 16.79 -12.17 -12.12
C ASN A 193 17.18 -12.41 -10.64
N LYS A 194 18.34 -13.04 -10.40
CA LYS A 194 18.82 -13.38 -9.05
C LYS A 194 19.18 -12.15 -8.21
N ASP A 195 19.54 -11.04 -8.87
CA ASP A 195 19.95 -9.78 -8.20
C ASP A 195 18.78 -8.89 -7.85
N ASP A 196 17.56 -9.26 -8.26
CA ASP A 196 16.34 -8.57 -7.89
C ASP A 196 16.03 -8.75 -6.41
N LYS A 197 15.67 -7.64 -5.75
CA LYS A 197 15.14 -7.67 -4.40
C LYS A 197 13.85 -8.46 -4.36
N GLY A 198 13.74 -9.36 -3.38
CA GLY A 198 12.48 -9.99 -3.03
C GLY A 198 11.60 -8.98 -2.30
N THR A 199 10.30 -8.99 -2.60
CA THR A 199 9.32 -8.21 -1.85
C THR A 199 8.07 -9.05 -1.68
N GLU A 200 7.62 -9.16 -0.45
CA GLU A 200 6.41 -9.88 -0.09
C GLU A 200 5.50 -8.93 0.69
N LEU A 201 4.21 -8.98 0.42
CA LEU A 201 3.21 -8.08 0.99
C LEU A 201 2.05 -8.90 1.55
N TRP A 202 1.58 -8.55 2.74
CA TRP A 202 0.40 -9.15 3.36
C TRP A 202 -0.64 -8.07 3.62
N PHE A 203 -1.84 -8.32 3.13
CA PHE A 203 -3.00 -7.45 3.27
C PHE A 203 -4.07 -8.17 4.08
N ALA A 204 -4.53 -7.58 5.18
CA ALA A 204 -5.57 -8.18 6.03
C ALA A 204 -6.93 -8.14 5.35
N SER A 205 -7.41 -9.29 4.89
CA SER A 205 -8.70 -9.41 4.18
C SER A 205 -9.90 -9.15 5.08
N ASP A 206 -9.75 -9.37 6.39
CA ASP A 206 -10.73 -9.08 7.43
C ASP A 206 -10.66 -7.64 7.96
N ARG A 207 -9.76 -6.80 7.42
CA ARG A 207 -9.54 -5.38 7.78
C ARG A 207 -9.36 -4.53 6.51
N ASP A 208 -10.31 -4.57 5.61
CA ASP A 208 -10.33 -3.76 4.39
C ASP A 208 -9.04 -3.84 3.56
N TYR A 209 -8.35 -4.98 3.53
CA TYR A 209 -7.07 -5.16 2.85
C TYR A 209 -6.00 -4.17 3.27
N LEU A 210 -5.97 -3.75 4.53
CA LEU A 210 -4.90 -2.92 5.08
C LEU A 210 -3.56 -3.66 5.01
N PRO A 211 -2.43 -2.96 4.74
CA PRO A 211 -1.10 -3.56 4.74
C PRO A 211 -0.70 -3.91 6.17
N VAL A 212 -0.38 -5.18 6.44
CA VAL A 212 -0.05 -5.65 7.80
C VAL A 212 1.37 -6.17 7.91
N ARG A 213 1.98 -6.55 6.79
CA ARG A 213 3.40 -6.91 6.75
C ARG A 213 3.99 -6.62 5.38
N ILE A 214 5.21 -6.13 5.38
CA ILE A 214 6.04 -5.94 4.20
C ILE A 214 7.41 -6.54 4.48
N LEU A 215 7.80 -7.56 3.73
CA LEU A 215 9.13 -8.15 3.82
C LEU A 215 9.91 -7.82 2.55
N VAL A 216 11.07 -7.19 2.72
CA VAL A 216 12.05 -6.99 1.64
C VAL A 216 13.27 -7.84 1.93
N VAL A 217 13.67 -8.62 0.92
CA VAL A 217 14.90 -9.42 0.97
C VAL A 217 15.85 -8.83 -0.07
N GLU A 218 16.91 -8.20 0.39
CA GLU A 218 17.94 -7.61 -0.45
C GLU A 218 18.74 -8.71 -1.18
N LYS A 219 19.50 -8.33 -2.21
CA LYS A 219 20.32 -9.28 -3.00
C LYS A 219 21.40 -10.00 -2.17
N ASP A 220 21.89 -9.38 -1.10
CA ASP A 220 22.86 -9.92 -0.15
C ASP A 220 22.23 -10.76 0.97
N GLY A 221 20.91 -10.98 0.89
CA GLY A 221 20.16 -11.77 1.88
C GLY A 221 19.68 -10.98 3.09
N VAL A 222 20.02 -9.70 3.21
CA VAL A 222 19.51 -8.83 4.26
C VAL A 222 17.99 -8.77 4.21
N ARG A 223 17.35 -8.95 5.36
CA ARG A 223 15.89 -8.95 5.52
C ARG A 223 15.44 -7.70 6.25
N ILE A 224 14.58 -6.92 5.62
CA ILE A 224 13.90 -5.78 6.21
C ILE A 224 12.42 -6.17 6.32
N ASP A 225 11.92 -6.29 7.55
CA ASP A 225 10.57 -6.77 7.84
C ASP A 225 9.81 -5.70 8.62
N GLN A 226 8.78 -5.13 7.98
CA GLN A 226 7.84 -4.19 8.58
C GLN A 226 6.60 -4.99 9.01
N MET A 227 6.35 -5.07 10.31
CA MET A 227 5.27 -5.84 10.90
C MET A 227 4.33 -4.94 11.70
N LEU A 228 3.03 -5.05 11.44
CA LEU A 228 2.00 -4.28 12.15
C LEU A 228 2.00 -4.60 13.65
N THR A 229 2.04 -3.56 14.48
CA THR A 229 1.98 -3.67 15.94
C THR A 229 0.71 -3.07 16.54
N ARG A 230 0.08 -2.09 15.85
CA ARG A 230 -1.12 -1.41 16.35
C ARG A 230 -1.96 -0.80 15.24
N ILE A 231 -3.28 -0.83 15.42
CA ILE A 231 -4.30 -0.14 14.61
C ILE A 231 -5.09 0.78 15.53
N GLU A 232 -5.26 2.05 15.14
CA GLU A 232 -6.05 3.06 15.86
C GLU A 232 -6.95 3.81 14.85
N ASN A 233 -8.22 3.99 15.21
CA ASN A 233 -9.24 4.70 14.43
C ASN A 233 -9.43 6.12 14.95
#